data_8e53ebb897973eb536a78c9386631045
#
_entry.id   8e53ebb897973eb536a78c9386631045
#
_cell.length_a   1.000
_cell.length_b   1.000
_cell.length_c   1.000
_cell.angle_alpha   90.00
_cell.angle_beta   90.00
_cell.angle_gamma   90.00
#
_symmetry.space_group_name_H-M   'P 1'
#
loop_
_entity.id
_entity.type
_entity.pdbx_description
1 polymer ?
#
loop_
_entity_poly.entity_id
_entity_poly.type
_entity_poly.pdbx_seq_one_letter_code
_entity_poly.pdbx_strand_id
1 'polypeptide(L)'
;MTIVVGACRRCQNRAMSPTPRPGPTAFVLAGGGTKGSFEVGVLQYLVGVEGIAPDIVTATSAGAIAATVLAQARTLPEFAQRVDEIEGDVLAWTQTEHVFGKQAWLGALEGTALGREIHNEITEGTRPPFPLSPTGALAGSEAVPPASAGRRERRQARRTRRKRQRHMLRLAAGAGFRLPRVRRHLRTSGSSVLNLEPLADALRHGTGDGVRPIDPALIRRPGLQLRLAVTALRAGVLRFVTEDGTIVESDARTPAPGAAAGPVDLVDGAIASASVPMVFPPRSMADDDYVDGGVIEIVPVRAAADLGATRIFAVVAVPLTLARDERDYAAAPAGYIGLRSMGMIGVAERQIANLNASLPEGVTLTTIDPVVDVVGLFEVQPGLLRINKDYGWLRAADVLAEGDAAIAADMVDGTHAIVEARREAWRLEESLWAAGPADGSAAGTLALVREQKELVRELVDRRKQLGFAVPDGCEAWWTGYEAHTTGRPGGLPVSPSS
;
A
#
# COMPACT_ATOMS: atom_id res chain seq x y z
N MET A 1 -36.73 -7.77 -27.81
CA MET A 1 -36.18 -6.50 -27.36
C MET A 1 -34.66 -6.72 -27.30
N THR A 2 -33.98 -6.32 -28.37
CA THR A 2 -32.57 -6.69 -28.62
C THR A 2 -31.68 -5.63 -28.01
N ILE A 3 -30.84 -6.04 -27.07
CA ILE A 3 -29.83 -5.18 -26.47
C ILE A 3 -28.67 -5.08 -27.46
N VAL A 4 -28.44 -3.89 -28.01
CA VAL A 4 -27.27 -3.57 -28.81
C VAL A 4 -26.13 -3.19 -27.87
N VAL A 5 -25.15 -4.08 -27.71
CA VAL A 5 -23.90 -3.79 -27.06
C VAL A 5 -23.09 -2.88 -27.98
N GLY A 6 -22.84 -1.66 -27.56
CA GLY A 6 -22.03 -0.68 -28.27
C GLY A 6 -20.56 -1.09 -28.24
N ALA A 7 -20.07 -1.67 -29.34
CA ALA A 7 -18.67 -2.00 -29.53
C ALA A 7 -17.85 -0.70 -29.67
N CYS A 8 -16.79 -0.59 -28.89
CA CYS A 8 -15.80 0.49 -28.94
C CYS A 8 -15.20 0.60 -30.35
N ARG A 9 -15.38 1.73 -31.03
CA ARG A 9 -14.94 1.97 -32.44
C ARG A 9 -13.41 1.90 -32.64
N ARG A 10 -12.60 1.84 -31.58
CA ARG A 10 -11.12 1.72 -31.69
C ARG A 10 -10.59 0.32 -31.97
N CYS A 11 -11.39 -0.74 -31.75
CA CYS A 11 -10.94 -2.12 -32.00
C CYS A 11 -11.07 -2.62 -33.45
N GLN A 12 -11.61 -1.85 -34.36
CA GLN A 12 -11.95 -2.38 -35.70
C GLN A 12 -10.98 -2.05 -36.84
N ASN A 13 -9.89 -1.30 -36.65
CA ASN A 13 -9.01 -0.92 -37.77
C ASN A 13 -7.50 -1.04 -37.48
N ARG A 14 -7.04 -2.11 -36.90
CA ARG A 14 -5.61 -2.46 -36.93
C ARG A 14 -5.46 -3.77 -37.74
N ALA A 15 -5.28 -3.64 -39.07
CA ALA A 15 -4.70 -4.70 -39.89
C ALA A 15 -3.29 -4.96 -39.33
N MET A 16 -3.10 -6.08 -38.66
CA MET A 16 -1.83 -6.50 -38.07
C MET A 16 -0.86 -6.90 -39.17
N SER A 17 0.10 -6.02 -39.48
CA SER A 17 1.40 -6.51 -40.00
C SER A 17 2.05 -7.32 -38.86
N PRO A 18 2.80 -8.42 -39.17
CA PRO A 18 3.49 -9.15 -38.10
C PRO A 18 4.64 -8.28 -37.56
N THR A 19 4.35 -7.47 -36.58
CA THR A 19 5.37 -6.86 -35.74
C THR A 19 6.12 -7.97 -35.03
N PRO A 20 7.46 -7.91 -34.94
CA PRO A 20 8.24 -8.84 -34.09
C PRO A 20 7.56 -8.92 -32.74
N ARG A 21 7.38 -10.13 -32.19
CA ARG A 21 6.83 -10.28 -30.83
C ARG A 21 7.64 -9.36 -29.92
N PRO A 22 7.04 -8.43 -29.21
CA PRO A 22 7.78 -7.65 -28.21
C PRO A 22 8.44 -8.66 -27.27
N GLY A 23 9.70 -8.38 -26.88
CA GLY A 23 10.40 -9.25 -25.92
C GLY A 23 9.65 -9.37 -24.60
N PRO A 24 10.16 -10.17 -23.64
CA PRO A 24 9.47 -10.47 -22.40
C PRO A 24 9.04 -9.20 -21.64
N THR A 25 7.79 -9.21 -21.17
CA THR A 25 7.23 -8.12 -20.36
C THR A 25 7.37 -8.44 -18.88
N ALA A 26 7.84 -7.48 -18.08
CA ALA A 26 7.91 -7.62 -16.64
C ALA A 26 6.96 -6.67 -15.92
N PHE A 27 6.34 -7.17 -14.84
CA PHE A 27 5.73 -6.36 -13.80
C PHE A 27 6.67 -6.33 -12.59
N VAL A 28 6.98 -5.13 -12.12
CA VAL A 28 7.78 -4.89 -10.92
C VAL A 28 6.87 -4.26 -9.88
N LEU A 29 6.56 -4.97 -8.80
CA LEU A 29 5.63 -4.54 -7.76
C LEU A 29 6.42 -4.15 -6.51
N ALA A 30 6.42 -2.86 -6.18
CA ALA A 30 7.30 -2.32 -5.16
C ALA A 30 6.84 -2.57 -3.73
N GLY A 31 5.61 -2.72 -3.46
CA GLY A 31 5.10 -2.80 -2.11
C GLY A 31 5.04 -1.46 -1.37
N GLY A 32 4.38 -1.47 -0.25
CA GLY A 32 4.12 -0.30 0.58
C GLY A 32 3.08 -0.57 1.67
N GLY A 33 3.04 -1.79 2.22
CA GLY A 33 2.02 -2.21 3.17
C GLY A 33 0.62 -2.08 2.58
N THR A 34 -0.33 -1.47 3.31
CA THR A 34 -1.72 -1.25 2.83
C THR A 34 -1.82 -0.34 1.61
N LYS A 35 -0.77 0.44 1.30
CA LYS A 35 -0.68 1.22 0.06
C LYS A 35 -0.61 0.34 -1.20
N GLY A 36 -0.33 -0.97 -1.06
CA GLY A 36 -0.41 -1.96 -2.14
C GLY A 36 -1.79 -2.03 -2.81
N SER A 37 -2.86 -1.50 -2.19
CA SER A 37 -4.15 -1.30 -2.85
C SER A 37 -4.03 -0.44 -4.13
N PHE A 38 -3.08 0.49 -4.21
CA PHE A 38 -2.74 1.23 -5.43
C PHE A 38 -2.29 0.29 -6.55
N GLU A 39 -1.43 -0.68 -6.24
CA GLU A 39 -0.94 -1.65 -7.23
C GLU A 39 -2.09 -2.46 -7.84
N VAL A 40 -3.10 -2.80 -7.05
CA VAL A 40 -4.29 -3.51 -7.55
C VAL A 40 -4.98 -2.71 -8.66
N GLY A 41 -5.19 -1.41 -8.47
CA GLY A 41 -5.78 -0.55 -9.49
C GLY A 41 -4.93 -0.44 -10.75
N VAL A 42 -3.60 -0.35 -10.59
CA VAL A 42 -2.67 -0.37 -11.73
C VAL A 42 -2.77 -1.69 -12.49
N LEU A 43 -2.78 -2.83 -11.78
CA LEU A 43 -2.91 -4.14 -12.40
C LEU A 43 -4.25 -4.32 -13.14
N GLN A 44 -5.36 -3.79 -12.58
CA GLN A 44 -6.65 -3.77 -13.26
C GLN A 44 -6.58 -3.03 -14.61
N TYR A 45 -5.87 -1.90 -14.65
CA TYR A 45 -5.69 -1.16 -15.89
C TYR A 45 -4.79 -1.89 -16.87
N LEU A 46 -3.60 -2.32 -16.44
CA LEU A 46 -2.64 -3.03 -17.32
C LEU A 46 -3.20 -4.31 -17.90
N VAL A 47 -3.84 -5.13 -17.07
CA VAL A 47 -4.35 -6.46 -17.49
C VAL A 47 -5.72 -6.33 -18.13
N GLY A 48 -6.66 -5.60 -17.49
CA GLY A 48 -8.05 -5.56 -17.91
C GLY A 48 -8.33 -4.59 -19.07
N VAL A 49 -7.63 -3.45 -19.12
CA VAL A 49 -7.86 -2.42 -20.16
C VAL A 49 -6.84 -2.54 -21.29
N GLU A 50 -5.55 -2.60 -20.97
CA GLU A 50 -4.47 -2.66 -21.97
C GLU A 50 -4.21 -4.07 -22.49
N GLY A 51 -4.72 -5.12 -21.83
CA GLY A 51 -4.50 -6.50 -22.21
C GLY A 51 -3.05 -6.95 -22.10
N ILE A 52 -2.31 -6.38 -21.14
CA ILE A 52 -0.88 -6.68 -20.92
C ILE A 52 -0.77 -7.77 -19.86
N ALA A 53 -0.10 -8.88 -20.17
CA ALA A 53 0.25 -9.94 -19.24
C ALA A 53 1.77 -9.99 -19.05
N PRO A 54 2.28 -10.28 -17.84
CA PRO A 54 3.71 -10.40 -17.61
C PRO A 54 4.23 -11.80 -17.93
N ASP A 55 5.47 -11.87 -18.42
CA ASP A 55 6.30 -13.09 -18.48
C ASP A 55 7.20 -13.19 -17.24
N ILE A 56 7.48 -12.06 -16.60
CA ILE A 56 8.35 -11.92 -15.43
C ILE A 56 7.62 -11.06 -14.40
N VAL A 57 7.65 -11.50 -13.14
CA VAL A 57 7.18 -10.68 -12.00
C VAL A 57 8.29 -10.63 -10.97
N THR A 58 8.76 -9.42 -10.67
CA THR A 58 9.69 -9.19 -9.56
C THR A 58 9.01 -8.29 -8.53
N ALA A 59 9.15 -8.60 -7.26
CA ALA A 59 8.34 -7.91 -6.26
C ALA A 59 9.00 -7.83 -4.88
N THR A 60 8.57 -6.84 -4.10
CA THR A 60 9.04 -6.62 -2.73
C THR A 60 7.86 -6.31 -1.81
N SER A 61 7.91 -6.75 -0.55
CA SER A 61 6.97 -6.39 0.51
C SER A 61 5.51 -6.76 0.15
N ALA A 62 4.55 -5.84 0.30
CA ALA A 62 3.16 -6.08 -0.09
C ALA A 62 3.02 -6.49 -1.57
N GLY A 63 3.86 -5.93 -2.44
CA GLY A 63 3.92 -6.35 -3.85
C GLY A 63 4.29 -7.82 -4.02
N ALA A 64 5.10 -8.39 -3.12
CA ALA A 64 5.44 -9.82 -3.15
C ALA A 64 4.22 -10.70 -2.86
N ILE A 65 3.29 -10.25 -2.02
CA ILE A 65 2.04 -10.95 -1.76
C ILE A 65 1.17 -10.96 -3.02
N ALA A 66 0.97 -9.80 -3.64
CA ALA A 66 0.24 -9.68 -4.89
C ALA A 66 0.90 -10.49 -6.03
N ALA A 67 2.23 -10.44 -6.14
CA ALA A 67 3.00 -11.21 -7.11
C ALA A 67 2.81 -12.72 -6.96
N THR A 68 2.71 -13.23 -5.72
CA THR A 68 2.49 -14.65 -5.45
C THR A 68 1.09 -15.09 -5.92
N VAL A 69 0.07 -14.24 -5.77
CA VAL A 69 -1.26 -14.51 -6.32
C VAL A 69 -1.23 -14.48 -7.85
N LEU A 70 -0.64 -13.44 -8.45
CA LEU A 70 -0.51 -13.30 -9.91
C LEU A 70 0.27 -14.46 -10.55
N ALA A 71 1.30 -14.96 -9.88
CA ALA A 71 2.15 -16.03 -10.41
C ALA A 71 1.41 -17.36 -10.62
N GLN A 72 0.17 -17.49 -10.17
CA GLN A 72 -0.69 -18.63 -10.45
C GLN A 72 -1.35 -18.57 -11.85
N ALA A 73 -1.22 -17.46 -12.57
CA ALA A 73 -1.77 -17.24 -13.93
C ALA A 73 -0.73 -17.50 -15.03
N ARG A 74 -1.21 -17.83 -16.24
CA ARG A 74 -0.39 -17.99 -17.47
C ARG A 74 -1.03 -17.37 -18.70
N THR A 75 -2.32 -17.14 -18.66
CA THR A 75 -3.07 -16.53 -19.76
C THR A 75 -3.69 -15.22 -19.31
N LEU A 76 -3.96 -14.31 -20.25
CA LEU A 76 -4.57 -13.01 -19.92
C LEU A 76 -5.88 -13.14 -19.12
N PRO A 77 -6.82 -14.06 -19.46
CA PRO A 77 -8.01 -14.28 -18.63
C PRO A 77 -7.68 -14.78 -17.21
N GLU A 78 -6.66 -15.67 -17.06
CA GLU A 78 -6.22 -16.10 -15.73
C GLU A 78 -5.63 -14.93 -14.94
N PHE A 79 -4.82 -14.05 -15.57
CA PHE A 79 -4.30 -12.85 -14.93
C PHE A 79 -5.42 -11.90 -14.48
N ALA A 80 -6.42 -11.65 -15.33
CA ALA A 80 -7.57 -10.84 -14.98
C ALA A 80 -8.30 -11.43 -13.75
N GLN A 81 -8.55 -12.73 -13.74
CA GLN A 81 -9.14 -13.41 -12.60
C GLN A 81 -8.30 -13.25 -11.31
N ARG A 82 -6.95 -13.36 -11.40
CA ARG A 82 -6.09 -13.15 -10.22
C ARG A 82 -6.11 -11.72 -9.71
N VAL A 83 -6.19 -10.74 -10.61
CA VAL A 83 -6.34 -9.32 -10.22
C VAL A 83 -7.66 -9.08 -9.50
N ASP A 84 -8.76 -9.67 -9.97
CA ASP A 84 -10.06 -9.59 -9.31
C ASP A 84 -10.03 -10.28 -7.93
N GLU A 85 -9.31 -11.40 -7.79
CA GLU A 85 -9.11 -12.06 -6.49
C GLU A 85 -8.32 -11.17 -5.52
N ILE A 86 -7.21 -10.55 -5.95
CA ILE A 86 -6.43 -9.62 -5.12
C ILE A 86 -7.31 -8.43 -4.71
N GLU A 87 -8.12 -7.88 -5.61
CA GLU A 87 -9.07 -6.82 -5.27
C GLU A 87 -10.05 -7.28 -4.20
N GLY A 88 -10.66 -8.44 -4.40
CA GLY A 88 -11.60 -9.02 -3.43
C GLY A 88 -10.97 -9.19 -2.07
N ASP A 89 -9.75 -9.71 -2.00
CA ASP A 89 -8.99 -9.92 -0.77
C ASP A 89 -8.71 -8.60 -0.05
N VAL A 90 -8.18 -7.60 -0.77
CA VAL A 90 -7.85 -6.27 -0.21
C VAL A 90 -9.10 -5.56 0.29
N LEU A 91 -10.21 -5.64 -0.45
CA LEU A 91 -11.47 -4.98 -0.07
C LEU A 91 -12.24 -5.74 1.02
N ALA A 92 -11.97 -7.03 1.24
CA ALA A 92 -12.49 -7.81 2.36
C ALA A 92 -11.83 -7.42 3.70
N TRP A 93 -10.67 -6.78 3.68
CA TRP A 93 -10.02 -6.30 4.89
C TRP A 93 -10.77 -5.10 5.47
N THR A 94 -11.54 -5.35 6.51
CA THR A 94 -12.32 -4.32 7.19
C THR A 94 -11.71 -3.89 8.52
N GLN A 95 -10.75 -4.65 9.03
CA GLN A 95 -10.07 -4.41 10.30
C GLN A 95 -8.57 -4.73 10.18
N THR A 96 -7.78 -4.02 10.94
CA THR A 96 -6.31 -4.21 10.98
C THR A 96 -5.94 -5.63 11.38
N GLU A 97 -6.71 -6.27 12.24
CA GLU A 97 -6.50 -7.63 12.75
C GLU A 97 -6.68 -8.73 11.70
N HIS A 98 -7.33 -8.45 10.57
CA HIS A 98 -7.43 -9.39 9.44
C HIS A 98 -6.09 -9.60 8.74
N VAL A 99 -5.22 -8.60 8.80
CA VAL A 99 -3.89 -8.61 8.13
C VAL A 99 -2.77 -8.77 9.15
N PHE A 100 -2.86 -8.02 10.25
CA PHE A 100 -1.79 -7.85 11.23
C PHE A 100 -2.20 -8.42 12.59
N GLY A 101 -1.51 -9.47 13.04
CA GLY A 101 -1.64 -9.97 14.41
C GLY A 101 -0.82 -9.11 15.39
N LYS A 102 -1.33 -8.96 16.61
CA LYS A 102 -0.58 -8.32 17.69
C LYS A 102 0.42 -9.31 18.29
N GLN A 103 1.64 -8.85 18.56
CA GLN A 103 2.59 -9.68 19.31
C GLN A 103 2.11 -9.93 20.75
N ALA A 104 2.44 -11.09 21.29
CA ALA A 104 1.96 -11.53 22.60
C ALA A 104 2.28 -10.57 23.74
N TRP A 105 3.42 -9.84 23.67
CA TRP A 105 3.77 -8.82 24.64
C TRP A 105 2.87 -7.60 24.58
N LEU A 106 2.45 -7.19 23.37
CA LEU A 106 1.49 -6.09 23.17
C LEU A 106 0.08 -6.51 23.62
N GLY A 107 -0.34 -7.73 23.30
CA GLY A 107 -1.58 -8.32 23.82
C GLY A 107 -1.62 -8.36 25.35
N ALA A 108 -0.48 -8.60 26.02
CA ALA A 108 -0.40 -8.54 27.48
C ALA A 108 -0.62 -7.12 28.05
N LEU A 109 -0.48 -6.07 27.24
CA LEU A 109 -0.80 -4.68 27.60
C LEU A 109 -2.21 -4.25 27.14
N GLU A 110 -2.94 -5.12 26.47
CA GLU A 110 -4.29 -4.82 25.97
C GLU A 110 -5.22 -4.40 27.14
N GLY A 111 -6.05 -3.38 26.88
CA GLY A 111 -6.90 -2.76 27.90
C GLY A 111 -6.17 -1.81 28.85
N THR A 112 -4.83 -1.69 28.79
CA THR A 112 -4.10 -0.66 29.52
C THR A 112 -4.00 0.63 28.71
N ALA A 113 -3.84 1.77 29.39
CA ALA A 113 -3.60 3.06 28.74
C ALA A 113 -2.28 3.04 27.94
N LEU A 114 -1.25 2.33 28.41
CA LEU A 114 0.03 2.17 27.70
C LEU A 114 -0.15 1.37 26.39
N GLY A 115 -0.91 0.27 26.42
CA GLY A 115 -1.18 -0.53 25.23
C GLY A 115 -1.92 0.27 24.15
N ARG A 116 -2.92 1.07 24.56
CA ARG A 116 -3.63 1.98 23.63
C ARG A 116 -2.71 3.04 23.03
N GLU A 117 -1.85 3.65 23.84
CA GLU A 117 -0.89 4.67 23.37
C GLU A 117 0.07 4.07 22.32
N ILE A 118 0.64 2.89 22.59
CA ILE A 118 1.53 2.19 21.65
C ILE A 118 0.78 1.85 20.33
N HIS A 119 -0.44 1.34 20.44
CA HIS A 119 -1.26 1.02 19.26
C HIS A 119 -1.54 2.26 18.42
N ASN A 120 -1.95 3.36 19.04
CA ASN A 120 -2.22 4.61 18.36
C ASN A 120 -0.96 5.19 17.71
N GLU A 121 0.20 5.14 18.40
CA GLU A 121 1.47 5.61 17.81
C GLU A 121 1.87 4.84 16.55
N ILE A 122 1.56 3.55 16.46
CA ILE A 122 1.87 2.73 15.28
C ILE A 122 0.91 3.05 14.14
N THR A 123 -0.39 3.06 14.42
CA THR A 123 -1.42 3.30 13.39
C THR A 123 -1.45 4.76 12.95
N GLU A 124 -1.46 5.71 13.87
CA GLU A 124 -1.51 7.15 13.56
C GLU A 124 -0.16 7.68 13.08
N GLY A 125 0.94 7.10 13.56
CA GLY A 125 2.30 7.48 13.18
C GLY A 125 2.60 7.30 11.70
N THR A 126 1.91 6.39 11.03
CA THR A 126 2.11 6.08 9.61
C THR A 126 1.05 6.69 8.69
N ARG A 127 0.05 7.39 9.22
CA ARG A 127 -0.95 8.09 8.42
C ARG A 127 -0.32 9.24 7.64
N PRO A 128 -0.68 9.41 6.35
CA PRO A 128 -0.26 10.57 5.60
C PRO A 128 -0.85 11.84 6.22
N PRO A 129 -0.13 12.97 6.21
CA PRO A 129 -0.70 14.24 6.63
C PRO A 129 -1.84 14.60 5.67
N PHE A 130 -3.02 14.94 6.22
CA PHE A 130 -4.07 15.54 5.39
C PHE A 130 -3.59 16.88 4.84
N PRO A 131 -3.92 17.23 3.59
CA PRO A 131 -3.62 18.54 3.07
C PRO A 131 -4.23 19.60 4.00
N LEU A 132 -3.47 20.66 4.22
CA LEU A 132 -3.91 21.80 5.01
C LEU A 132 -5.22 22.32 4.39
N SER A 133 -6.29 22.41 5.19
CA SER A 133 -7.44 23.21 4.81
C SER A 133 -6.95 24.62 4.37
N PRO A 134 -7.56 25.25 3.37
CA PRO A 134 -7.18 26.60 2.93
C PRO A 134 -7.14 27.64 4.06
N THR A 135 -7.72 27.32 5.21
CA THR A 135 -7.73 28.15 6.41
C THR A 135 -6.58 27.89 7.39
N GLY A 136 -5.63 26.99 7.08
CA GLY A 136 -4.36 26.83 7.82
C GLY A 136 -4.45 26.38 9.28
N ALA A 137 -5.59 25.93 9.75
CA ALA A 137 -5.76 25.51 11.14
C ALA A 137 -5.61 23.99 11.28
N LEU A 138 -4.42 23.53 11.67
CA LEU A 138 -4.19 22.19 12.16
C LEU A 138 -4.85 22.04 13.56
N ALA A 139 -5.94 21.30 13.62
CA ALA A 139 -6.44 20.82 14.89
C ALA A 139 -5.47 19.74 15.40
N GLY A 140 -4.59 20.11 16.35
CA GLY A 140 -3.86 19.16 17.18
C GLY A 140 -2.35 19.00 17.01
N SER A 141 -1.67 19.64 16.05
CA SER A 141 -0.20 19.66 16.02
C SER A 141 0.34 20.88 16.76
N GLU A 142 0.94 20.68 17.93
CA GLU A 142 1.77 21.72 18.55
C GLU A 142 2.99 21.96 17.64
N ALA A 143 3.03 23.13 17.00
CA ALA A 143 4.09 23.53 16.09
C ALA A 143 5.46 23.45 16.79
N VAL A 144 6.43 22.84 16.11
CA VAL A 144 7.85 22.92 16.50
C VAL A 144 8.28 24.38 16.39
N PRO A 145 8.80 25.00 17.46
CA PRO A 145 9.28 26.35 17.36
C PRO A 145 10.46 26.40 16.35
N PRO A 146 10.48 27.35 15.41
CA PRO A 146 11.55 27.49 14.45
C PRO A 146 12.91 27.69 15.13
N ALA A 147 14.01 27.47 14.39
CA ALA A 147 15.38 27.66 14.93
C ALA A 147 15.62 29.07 15.50
N SER A 148 14.82 30.06 15.08
CA SER A 148 14.76 31.43 15.57
C SER A 148 13.89 31.61 16.83
N ALA A 149 13.28 30.54 17.35
CA ALA A 149 12.36 30.60 18.48
C ALA A 149 12.99 31.19 19.74
N GLY A 150 12.27 32.10 20.38
CA GLY A 150 12.68 32.79 21.59
C GLY A 150 12.77 31.89 22.83
N ARG A 151 13.43 32.35 23.87
CA ARG A 151 13.61 31.60 25.15
C ARG A 151 12.27 31.09 25.78
N ARG A 152 11.15 31.80 25.53
CA ARG A 152 9.82 31.38 26.03
C ARG A 152 9.31 30.13 25.33
N GLU A 153 9.40 30.05 23.99
CA GLU A 153 8.95 28.91 23.17
C GLU A 153 9.76 27.65 23.45
N ARG A 154 11.10 27.79 23.58
CA ARG A 154 11.98 26.68 23.98
C ARG A 154 11.68 26.17 25.39
N ARG A 155 11.26 27.06 26.33
CA ARG A 155 10.82 26.63 27.67
C ARG A 155 9.47 25.91 27.63
N GLN A 156 8.56 26.31 26.74
CA GLN A 156 7.27 25.66 26.53
C GLN A 156 7.46 24.24 25.95
N ALA A 157 8.24 24.08 24.89
CA ALA A 157 8.58 22.80 24.31
C ALA A 157 9.23 21.84 25.34
N ARG A 158 10.17 22.35 26.18
CA ARG A 158 10.74 21.55 27.26
C ARG A 158 9.71 21.15 28.35
N ARG A 159 8.71 22.01 28.64
CA ARG A 159 7.61 21.67 29.56
C ARG A 159 6.71 20.59 29.00
N THR A 160 6.35 20.66 27.71
CA THR A 160 5.54 19.66 27.01
C THR A 160 6.26 18.32 26.98
N ARG A 161 7.56 18.29 26.61
CA ARG A 161 8.39 17.08 26.67
C ARG A 161 8.41 16.44 28.06
N ARG A 162 8.60 17.25 29.13
CA ARG A 162 8.56 16.74 30.51
C ARG A 162 7.19 16.24 30.93
N LYS A 163 6.09 16.86 30.46
CA LYS A 163 4.72 16.38 30.70
C LYS A 163 4.51 15.03 30.04
N ARG A 164 4.89 14.87 28.76
CA ARG A 164 4.78 13.60 28.00
C ARG A 164 5.62 12.50 28.65
N GLN A 165 6.86 12.78 29.01
CA GLN A 165 7.71 11.82 29.72
C GLN A 165 7.10 11.38 31.07
N ARG A 166 6.54 12.31 31.87
CA ARG A 166 5.82 11.98 33.10
C ARG A 166 4.53 11.20 32.85
N HIS A 167 3.83 11.49 31.72
CA HIS A 167 2.65 10.76 31.30
C HIS A 167 3.02 9.31 30.98
N MET A 168 4.02 9.08 30.14
CA MET A 168 4.51 7.73 29.79
C MET A 168 4.99 6.95 31.03
N LEU A 169 5.68 7.60 31.97
CA LEU A 169 6.08 6.96 33.23
C LEU A 169 4.87 6.56 34.08
N ARG A 170 3.81 7.38 34.12
CA ARG A 170 2.55 7.02 34.81
C ARG A 170 1.82 5.85 34.14
N LEU A 171 1.77 5.84 32.80
CA LEU A 171 1.20 4.73 32.04
C LEU A 171 1.97 3.43 32.29
N ALA A 172 3.30 3.49 32.27
CA ALA A 172 4.16 2.35 32.58
C ALA A 172 3.97 1.86 34.05
N ALA A 173 3.84 2.79 34.99
CA ALA A 173 3.54 2.45 36.39
C ALA A 173 2.15 1.79 36.54
N GLY A 174 1.13 2.27 35.82
CA GLY A 174 -0.19 1.66 35.76
C GLY A 174 -0.22 0.26 35.14
N ALA A 175 0.75 -0.05 34.27
CA ALA A 175 0.92 -1.39 33.68
C ALA A 175 1.85 -2.31 34.50
N GLY A 176 2.37 -1.84 35.65
CA GLY A 176 3.43 -2.49 36.44
C GLY A 176 3.17 -3.94 36.82
N PHE A 177 1.91 -4.32 37.10
CA PHE A 177 1.53 -5.69 37.41
C PHE A 177 1.59 -6.65 36.20
N ARG A 178 1.64 -6.12 34.98
CA ARG A 178 1.77 -6.89 33.72
C ARG A 178 3.21 -6.97 33.21
N LEU A 179 4.13 -6.17 33.74
CA LEU A 179 5.55 -6.13 33.33
C LEU A 179 6.25 -7.50 33.33
N PRO A 180 6.04 -8.40 34.32
CA PRO A 180 6.65 -9.73 34.28
C PRO A 180 6.20 -10.56 33.06
N ARG A 181 4.91 -10.48 32.66
CA ARG A 181 4.37 -11.15 31.48
C ARG A 181 4.95 -10.54 30.20
N VAL A 182 4.95 -9.22 30.09
CA VAL A 182 5.56 -8.48 28.97
C VAL A 182 7.04 -8.86 28.83
N ARG A 183 7.82 -8.85 29.91
CA ARG A 183 9.25 -9.23 29.91
C ARG A 183 9.44 -10.69 29.48
N ARG A 184 8.57 -11.60 29.89
CA ARG A 184 8.60 -13.01 29.45
C ARG A 184 8.39 -13.09 27.94
N HIS A 185 7.34 -12.44 27.40
CA HIS A 185 7.03 -12.48 25.97
C HIS A 185 8.12 -11.81 25.12
N LEU A 186 8.69 -10.68 25.54
CA LEU A 186 9.81 -10.04 24.85
C LEU A 186 11.04 -10.96 24.75
N ARG A 187 11.26 -11.86 25.73
CA ARG A 187 12.35 -12.83 25.68
C ARG A 187 12.07 -14.01 24.76
N THR A 188 10.81 -14.37 24.54
CA THR A 188 10.42 -15.56 23.76
C THR A 188 10.00 -15.23 22.34
N SER A 189 9.42 -14.05 22.09
CA SER A 189 8.81 -13.68 20.80
C SER A 189 9.50 -12.48 20.13
N GLY A 190 10.60 -11.98 20.70
CA GLY A 190 11.29 -10.80 20.18
C GLY A 190 10.58 -9.49 20.52
N SER A 191 11.11 -8.39 20.01
CA SER A 191 10.65 -7.00 20.29
C SER A 191 9.81 -6.38 19.17
N SER A 192 9.50 -7.12 18.10
CA SER A 192 8.57 -6.67 17.06
C SER A 192 7.17 -6.39 17.64
N VAL A 193 6.42 -5.52 16.99
CA VAL A 193 5.14 -5.03 17.52
C VAL A 193 3.97 -5.85 17.01
N LEU A 194 4.02 -6.18 15.73
CA LEU A 194 2.99 -6.92 15.00
C LEU A 194 3.57 -8.23 14.45
N ASN A 195 2.71 -9.07 13.90
CA ASN A 195 3.09 -10.24 13.09
C ASN A 195 2.16 -10.35 11.88
N LEU A 196 2.58 -11.11 10.88
CA LEU A 196 1.83 -11.37 9.64
C LEU A 196 1.19 -12.77 9.64
N GLU A 197 1.04 -13.41 10.80
CA GLU A 197 0.45 -14.77 10.86
C GLU A 197 -0.99 -14.82 10.34
N PRO A 198 -1.90 -13.84 10.66
CA PRO A 198 -3.25 -13.87 10.10
C PRO A 198 -3.23 -13.88 8.57
N LEU A 199 -2.38 -13.05 7.96
CA LEU A 199 -2.22 -13.01 6.51
C LEU A 199 -1.59 -14.30 5.96
N ALA A 200 -0.56 -14.83 6.63
CA ALA A 200 0.08 -16.09 6.23
C ALA A 200 -0.92 -17.26 6.26
N ASP A 201 -1.74 -17.33 7.31
CA ASP A 201 -2.78 -18.34 7.45
C ASP A 201 -3.86 -18.20 6.38
N ALA A 202 -4.29 -16.97 6.08
CA ALA A 202 -5.24 -16.68 5.00
C ALA A 202 -4.68 -17.12 3.63
N LEU A 203 -3.42 -16.83 3.34
CA LEU A 203 -2.76 -17.23 2.09
C LEU A 203 -2.55 -18.75 1.97
N ARG A 204 -2.39 -19.49 3.09
CA ARG A 204 -2.22 -20.94 3.08
C ARG A 204 -3.53 -21.70 3.02
N HIS A 205 -4.54 -21.21 3.72
CA HIS A 205 -5.76 -21.99 3.98
C HIS A 205 -7.01 -21.33 3.39
N GLY A 206 -6.91 -20.10 2.90
CA GLY A 206 -8.05 -19.28 2.53
C GLY A 206 -8.82 -18.77 3.74
N THR A 207 -9.78 -17.90 3.49
CA THR A 207 -10.79 -17.48 4.47
C THR A 207 -12.17 -17.91 3.94
N GLY A 208 -13.11 -18.24 4.82
CA GLY A 208 -14.44 -18.74 4.40
C GLY A 208 -15.24 -17.72 3.59
N ASP A 209 -14.81 -16.45 3.57
CA ASP A 209 -15.51 -15.28 3.06
C ASP A 209 -14.75 -14.51 1.95
N GLY A 210 -13.64 -15.04 1.40
CA GLY A 210 -13.03 -14.36 0.26
C GLY A 210 -11.66 -14.85 -0.17
N VAL A 211 -10.65 -14.82 0.70
CA VAL A 211 -9.26 -15.11 0.33
C VAL A 211 -9.11 -16.57 -0.11
N ARG A 212 -8.57 -16.77 -1.31
CA ARG A 212 -8.27 -18.12 -1.82
C ARG A 212 -6.85 -18.53 -1.43
N PRO A 213 -6.65 -19.82 -1.07
CA PRO A 213 -5.31 -20.29 -0.76
C PRO A 213 -4.41 -20.24 -1.99
N ILE A 214 -3.13 -19.94 -1.75
CA ILE A 214 -2.09 -20.02 -2.77
C ILE A 214 -1.87 -21.50 -3.12
N ASP A 215 -1.90 -21.81 -4.43
CA ASP A 215 -1.53 -23.14 -4.94
C ASP A 215 -0.11 -23.10 -5.54
N PRO A 216 0.89 -23.66 -4.83
CA PRO A 216 2.25 -23.69 -5.34
C PRO A 216 2.40 -24.49 -6.65
N ALA A 217 1.50 -25.42 -6.94
CA ALA A 217 1.56 -26.18 -8.17
C ALA A 217 1.21 -25.33 -9.39
N LEU A 218 0.30 -24.37 -9.22
CA LEU A 218 -0.02 -23.38 -10.26
C LEU A 218 1.15 -22.42 -10.51
N ILE A 219 1.84 -22.00 -9.44
CA ILE A 219 3.00 -21.08 -9.56
C ILE A 219 4.16 -21.76 -10.28
N ARG A 220 4.39 -23.05 -10.02
CA ARG A 220 5.49 -23.82 -10.65
C ARG A 220 5.24 -24.19 -12.11
N ARG A 221 4.07 -23.89 -12.66
CA ARG A 221 3.83 -24.11 -14.12
C ARG A 221 4.82 -23.27 -14.93
N PRO A 222 5.37 -23.80 -16.05
CA PRO A 222 6.23 -23.02 -16.94
C PRO A 222 5.55 -21.77 -17.50
N GLY A 223 6.33 -20.79 -17.90
CA GLY A 223 5.85 -19.61 -18.64
C GLY A 223 5.81 -18.31 -17.86
N LEU A 224 6.13 -18.31 -16.57
CA LEU A 224 6.32 -17.11 -15.77
C LEU A 224 7.52 -17.28 -14.84
N GLN A 225 8.35 -16.25 -14.73
CA GLN A 225 9.43 -16.17 -13.78
C GLN A 225 9.01 -15.24 -12.61
N LEU A 226 9.13 -15.74 -11.38
CA LEU A 226 8.81 -14.98 -10.15
C LEU A 226 10.08 -14.71 -9.36
N ARG A 227 10.25 -13.49 -8.84
CA ARG A 227 11.32 -13.13 -7.90
C ARG A 227 10.76 -12.31 -6.76
N LEU A 228 10.74 -12.87 -5.55
CA LEU A 228 10.33 -12.19 -4.32
C LEU A 228 11.58 -11.75 -3.58
N ALA A 229 11.81 -10.44 -3.49
CA ALA A 229 12.99 -9.85 -2.86
C ALA A 229 12.95 -10.04 -1.33
N VAL A 230 14.03 -10.54 -0.76
CA VAL A 230 14.21 -10.75 0.68
C VAL A 230 15.60 -10.32 1.10
N THR A 231 15.76 -9.78 2.30
CA THR A 231 17.06 -9.39 2.86
C THR A 231 17.52 -10.45 3.85
N ALA A 232 18.63 -11.13 3.57
CA ALA A 232 19.26 -12.11 4.44
C ALA A 232 20.05 -11.40 5.55
N LEU A 233 19.66 -11.59 6.80
CA LEU A 233 20.24 -10.82 7.93
C LEU A 233 21.65 -11.28 8.30
N ARG A 234 21.92 -12.59 8.25
CA ARG A 234 23.25 -13.13 8.61
C ARG A 234 24.26 -12.85 7.52
N ALA A 235 23.84 -13.02 6.25
CA ALA A 235 24.70 -12.76 5.12
C ALA A 235 24.85 -11.26 4.81
N GLY A 236 23.86 -10.42 5.18
CA GLY A 236 23.86 -8.98 4.92
C GLY A 236 23.64 -8.64 3.44
N VAL A 237 22.90 -9.47 2.68
CA VAL A 237 22.73 -9.33 1.23
C VAL A 237 21.26 -9.44 0.83
N LEU A 238 20.96 -8.92 -0.38
CA LEU A 238 19.70 -9.16 -1.06
C LEU A 238 19.68 -10.57 -1.65
N ARG A 239 18.56 -11.25 -1.54
CA ARG A 239 18.26 -12.52 -2.20
C ARG A 239 16.85 -12.52 -2.77
N PHE A 240 16.54 -13.49 -3.61
CA PHE A 240 15.20 -13.67 -4.15
C PHE A 240 14.71 -15.11 -3.92
N VAL A 241 13.42 -15.24 -3.60
CA VAL A 241 12.70 -16.52 -3.64
C VAL A 241 12.06 -16.64 -5.02
N THR A 242 12.33 -17.75 -5.71
CA THR A 242 11.85 -18.01 -7.07
C THR A 242 10.50 -18.76 -7.07
N GLU A 243 9.90 -18.94 -8.25
CA GLU A 243 8.63 -19.65 -8.47
C GLU A 243 8.63 -21.10 -7.98
N ASP A 244 9.78 -21.74 -7.91
CA ASP A 244 9.93 -23.11 -7.38
C ASP A 244 10.32 -23.17 -5.89
N GLY A 245 10.48 -22.00 -5.25
CA GLY A 245 10.89 -21.88 -3.85
C GLY A 245 12.40 -21.93 -3.65
N THR A 246 13.22 -21.90 -4.71
CA THR A 246 14.68 -21.79 -4.57
C THR A 246 15.06 -20.37 -4.13
N ILE A 247 16.00 -20.25 -3.19
CA ILE A 247 16.58 -18.95 -2.84
C ILE A 247 17.79 -18.72 -3.75
N VAL A 248 17.79 -17.57 -4.44
CA VAL A 248 18.87 -17.15 -5.35
C VAL A 248 19.51 -15.84 -4.87
N GLU A 249 20.76 -15.61 -5.30
CA GLU A 249 21.52 -14.39 -4.99
C GLU A 249 20.94 -13.15 -5.70
N SER A 250 21.53 -12.00 -5.49
CA SER A 250 21.08 -10.70 -6.00
C SER A 250 21.08 -10.58 -7.54
N ASP A 251 21.74 -11.51 -8.25
CA ASP A 251 21.67 -11.63 -9.71
C ASP A 251 20.36 -12.28 -10.21
N ALA A 252 19.47 -12.63 -9.29
CA ALA A 252 18.18 -13.26 -9.51
C ALA A 252 18.23 -14.65 -10.21
N ARG A 253 19.41 -15.29 -10.27
CA ARG A 253 19.65 -16.56 -11.00
C ARG A 253 20.50 -17.56 -10.23
N THR A 254 21.62 -17.12 -9.64
CA THR A 254 22.56 -18.02 -8.97
C THR A 254 21.96 -18.55 -7.66
N PRO A 255 21.87 -19.88 -7.45
CA PRO A 255 21.41 -20.42 -6.18
C PRO A 255 22.25 -19.91 -5.00
N ALA A 256 21.59 -19.46 -3.94
CA ALA A 256 22.26 -18.96 -2.75
C ALA A 256 22.91 -20.11 -1.96
N PRO A 257 23.96 -19.85 -1.17
CA PRO A 257 24.43 -20.80 -0.17
C PRO A 257 23.25 -21.25 0.71
N GLY A 258 23.15 -22.55 0.98
CA GLY A 258 22.01 -23.11 1.73
C GLY A 258 20.79 -23.51 0.88
N ALA A 259 20.69 -23.11 -0.39
CA ALA A 259 19.62 -23.56 -1.28
C ALA A 259 19.55 -25.09 -1.44
N ALA A 260 20.66 -25.79 -1.15
CA ALA A 260 20.71 -27.25 -1.12
C ALA A 260 19.84 -27.89 -0.02
N ALA A 261 19.33 -27.12 0.95
CA ALA A 261 18.39 -27.60 1.96
C ALA A 261 16.98 -27.92 1.40
N GLY A 262 16.75 -27.57 0.14
CA GLY A 262 15.47 -27.74 -0.55
C GLY A 262 14.67 -26.45 -0.71
N PRO A 263 13.56 -26.51 -1.46
CA PRO A 263 12.72 -25.34 -1.72
C PRO A 263 12.02 -24.86 -0.44
N VAL A 264 11.93 -23.55 -0.28
CA VAL A 264 11.14 -22.92 0.78
C VAL A 264 9.67 -22.83 0.40
N ASP A 265 8.80 -22.69 1.40
CA ASP A 265 7.39 -22.40 1.18
C ASP A 265 7.22 -21.00 0.56
N LEU A 266 6.41 -20.89 -0.51
CA LEU A 266 6.24 -19.63 -1.24
C LEU A 266 5.49 -18.58 -0.42
N VAL A 267 4.58 -19.01 0.46
CA VAL A 267 3.92 -18.07 1.39
C VAL A 267 4.94 -17.54 2.39
N ASP A 268 5.83 -18.40 2.93
CA ASP A 268 6.92 -17.92 3.80
C ASP A 268 7.85 -16.95 3.08
N GLY A 269 8.15 -17.19 1.80
CA GLY A 269 8.90 -16.26 0.95
C GLY A 269 8.22 -14.90 0.82
N ALA A 270 6.92 -14.88 0.52
CA ALA A 270 6.13 -13.66 0.41
C ALA A 270 6.04 -12.91 1.75
N ILE A 271 5.80 -13.63 2.85
CA ILE A 271 5.75 -13.07 4.20
C ILE A 271 7.11 -12.54 4.65
N ALA A 272 8.21 -13.25 4.34
CA ALA A 272 9.56 -12.75 4.60
C ALA A 272 9.84 -11.45 3.88
N SER A 273 9.44 -11.38 2.59
CA SER A 273 9.52 -10.15 1.78
C SER A 273 8.72 -8.99 2.37
N ALA A 274 7.61 -9.26 3.08
CA ALA A 274 6.76 -8.25 3.73
C ALA A 274 7.12 -7.99 5.21
N SER A 275 8.13 -8.67 5.75
CA SER A 275 8.52 -8.57 7.17
C SER A 275 9.37 -7.33 7.43
N VAL A 276 8.74 -6.15 7.46
CA VAL A 276 9.39 -4.86 7.74
C VAL A 276 10.07 -4.91 9.12
N PRO A 277 11.40 -4.66 9.21
CA PRO A 277 12.12 -4.65 10.47
C PRO A 277 11.50 -3.72 11.51
N MET A 278 11.60 -4.08 12.78
CA MET A 278 11.00 -3.43 13.96
C MET A 278 9.47 -3.60 14.07
N VAL A 279 8.76 -3.73 12.95
CA VAL A 279 7.31 -3.94 12.95
C VAL A 279 6.99 -5.43 13.05
N PHE A 280 7.61 -6.24 12.19
CA PHE A 280 7.38 -7.69 12.12
C PHE A 280 8.64 -8.48 12.49
N PRO A 281 8.49 -9.72 13.00
CA PRO A 281 9.63 -10.60 13.23
C PRO A 281 10.24 -11.07 11.91
N PRO A 282 11.55 -11.37 11.87
CA PRO A 282 12.16 -12.02 10.72
C PRO A 282 11.60 -13.44 10.52
N ARG A 283 11.65 -13.95 9.28
CA ARG A 283 11.34 -15.33 8.93
C ARG A 283 12.62 -16.14 8.77
N SER A 284 12.71 -17.25 9.49
CA SER A 284 13.79 -18.21 9.30
C SER A 284 13.47 -19.13 8.14
N MET A 285 14.30 -19.13 7.11
CA MET A 285 14.18 -19.98 5.92
C MET A 285 15.57 -20.49 5.52
N ALA A 286 15.67 -21.76 5.14
CA ALA A 286 16.93 -22.40 4.80
C ALA A 286 18.02 -22.17 5.89
N ASP A 287 19.07 -21.42 5.58
CA ASP A 287 20.24 -21.18 6.45
C ASP A 287 20.31 -19.78 7.08
N ASP A 288 19.32 -18.90 6.81
CA ASP A 288 19.36 -17.51 7.25
C ASP A 288 18.01 -17.05 7.85
N ASP A 289 18.02 -15.87 8.46
CA ASP A 289 16.85 -15.15 8.89
C ASP A 289 16.59 -13.99 7.92
N TYR A 290 15.37 -13.92 7.38
CA TYR A 290 15.03 -13.00 6.32
C TYR A 290 14.02 -11.92 6.80
N VAL A 291 14.21 -10.72 6.29
CA VAL A 291 13.30 -9.58 6.46
C VAL A 291 12.95 -8.98 5.11
N ASP A 292 12.13 -7.94 5.13
CA ASP A 292 11.67 -7.21 3.94
C ASP A 292 12.81 -6.88 2.98
N GLY A 293 12.60 -7.21 1.70
CA GLY A 293 13.54 -6.91 0.63
C GLY A 293 13.80 -5.42 0.47
N GLY A 294 12.82 -4.57 0.82
CA GLY A 294 12.92 -3.11 0.77
C GLY A 294 13.97 -2.50 1.70
N VAL A 295 14.56 -3.29 2.59
CA VAL A 295 15.77 -2.88 3.33
C VAL A 295 16.93 -2.59 2.37
N ILE A 296 17.03 -3.34 1.26
CA ILE A 296 18.09 -3.18 0.24
C ILE A 296 17.48 -2.69 -1.09
N GLU A 297 16.46 -3.37 -1.61
CA GLU A 297 15.87 -3.08 -2.91
C GLU A 297 14.33 -3.15 -2.83
N ILE A 298 13.67 -2.00 -3.01
CA ILE A 298 12.21 -1.91 -2.92
C ILE A 298 11.53 -2.03 -4.29
N VAL A 299 12.23 -1.66 -5.37
CA VAL A 299 11.74 -1.73 -6.76
C VAL A 299 12.73 -2.54 -7.59
N PRO A 300 12.62 -3.88 -7.65
CA PRO A 300 13.62 -4.75 -8.25
C PRO A 300 13.58 -4.75 -9.80
N VAL A 301 13.73 -3.56 -10.41
CA VAL A 301 13.75 -3.38 -11.88
C VAL A 301 14.98 -4.02 -12.51
N ARG A 302 16.13 -4.02 -11.81
CA ARG A 302 17.36 -4.63 -12.29
C ARG A 302 17.19 -6.13 -12.42
N ALA A 303 16.61 -6.79 -11.41
CA ALA A 303 16.33 -8.21 -11.46
C ALA A 303 15.43 -8.59 -12.64
N ALA A 304 14.41 -7.77 -12.95
CA ALA A 304 13.55 -7.99 -14.12
C ALA A 304 14.35 -7.90 -15.43
N ALA A 305 15.23 -6.89 -15.58
CA ALA A 305 16.08 -6.74 -16.76
C ALA A 305 17.11 -7.89 -16.89
N ASP A 306 17.74 -8.30 -15.79
CA ASP A 306 18.69 -9.40 -15.75
C ASP A 306 18.02 -10.76 -16.11
N LEU A 307 16.72 -10.91 -15.88
CA LEU A 307 15.90 -12.04 -16.32
C LEU A 307 15.54 -11.98 -17.81
N GLY A 308 15.80 -10.86 -18.47
CA GLY A 308 15.61 -10.69 -19.92
C GLY A 308 14.38 -9.88 -20.30
N ALA A 309 13.78 -9.16 -19.37
CA ALA A 309 12.68 -8.23 -19.68
C ALA A 309 13.15 -7.15 -20.67
N THR A 310 12.37 -6.87 -21.71
CA THR A 310 12.58 -5.75 -22.63
C THR A 310 11.59 -4.62 -22.41
N ARG A 311 10.46 -4.92 -21.75
CA ARG A 311 9.44 -3.95 -21.38
C ARG A 311 9.10 -4.14 -19.90
N ILE A 312 9.38 -3.13 -19.08
CA ILE A 312 9.20 -3.18 -17.64
C ILE A 312 8.13 -2.15 -17.23
N PHE A 313 7.12 -2.59 -16.52
CA PHE A 313 6.16 -1.74 -15.81
C PHE A 313 6.48 -1.80 -14.33
N ALA A 314 7.05 -0.72 -13.79
CA ALA A 314 7.33 -0.59 -12.37
C ALA A 314 6.16 0.12 -11.67
N VAL A 315 5.48 -0.60 -10.81
CA VAL A 315 4.39 -0.08 -9.98
C VAL A 315 4.93 0.24 -8.61
N VAL A 316 4.86 1.51 -8.24
CA VAL A 316 5.40 2.04 -6.99
C VAL A 316 4.22 2.48 -6.13
N ALA A 317 4.06 1.92 -4.94
CA ALA A 317 2.90 2.20 -4.09
C ALA A 317 3.09 3.39 -3.14
N VAL A 318 4.31 3.94 -3.05
CA VAL A 318 4.66 5.07 -2.17
C VAL A 318 5.13 6.24 -3.03
N PRO A 319 4.66 7.47 -2.79
CA PRO A 319 5.14 8.64 -3.52
C PRO A 319 6.67 8.75 -3.52
N LEU A 320 7.25 9.09 -4.66
CA LEU A 320 8.69 9.31 -4.79
C LEU A 320 9.15 10.55 -4.00
N THR A 321 8.24 11.51 -3.78
CA THR A 321 8.48 12.68 -2.95
C THR A 321 7.65 12.61 -1.69
N LEU A 322 8.30 12.56 -0.53
CA LEU A 322 7.62 12.54 0.75
C LEU A 322 7.12 13.93 1.12
N ALA A 323 5.86 14.01 1.55
CA ALA A 323 5.33 15.22 2.14
C ALA A 323 6.10 15.60 3.42
N ARG A 324 6.23 16.91 3.64
CA ARG A 324 6.83 17.44 4.86
C ARG A 324 5.99 17.01 6.07
N ASP A 325 6.65 16.45 7.06
CA ASP A 325 6.04 16.06 8.33
C ASP A 325 6.32 17.15 9.39
N GLU A 326 5.27 17.75 9.92
CA GLU A 326 5.35 18.84 10.89
C GLU A 326 5.42 18.40 12.37
N ARG A 327 5.58 17.09 12.62
CA ARG A 327 5.66 16.55 13.98
C ARG A 327 6.93 16.97 14.69
N ASP A 328 6.83 17.13 16.04
CA ASP A 328 7.98 17.38 16.90
C ASP A 328 8.80 16.09 17.12
N TYR A 329 9.81 15.87 16.30
CA TYR A 329 10.71 14.72 16.41
C TYR A 329 11.56 14.71 17.67
N ALA A 330 11.77 15.84 18.34
CA ALA A 330 12.48 15.88 19.63
C ALA A 330 11.67 15.21 20.76
N ALA A 331 10.34 15.12 20.60
CA ALA A 331 9.44 14.45 21.53
C ALA A 331 8.98 13.06 21.02
N ALA A 332 9.31 12.68 19.79
CA ALA A 332 8.87 11.43 19.20
C ALA A 332 9.59 10.22 19.85
N PRO A 333 8.93 9.05 19.94
CA PRO A 333 9.58 7.80 20.34
C PRO A 333 10.70 7.40 19.39
N ALA A 334 11.76 6.78 19.90
CA ALA A 334 12.90 6.34 19.08
C ALA A 334 12.47 5.34 17.99
N GLY A 335 11.51 4.45 18.28
CA GLY A 335 10.96 3.51 17.29
C GLY A 335 10.30 4.23 16.12
N TYR A 336 9.54 5.30 16.40
CA TYR A 336 8.92 6.11 15.36
C TYR A 336 9.97 6.86 14.50
N ILE A 337 10.99 7.45 15.15
CA ILE A 337 12.10 8.09 14.44
C ILE A 337 12.79 7.08 13.53
N GLY A 338 13.04 5.85 14.01
CA GLY A 338 13.61 4.76 13.23
C GLY A 338 12.73 4.37 12.03
N LEU A 339 11.43 4.19 12.25
CA LEU A 339 10.47 3.88 11.18
C LEU A 339 10.39 5.00 10.14
N ARG A 340 10.34 6.26 10.58
CA ARG A 340 10.33 7.42 9.66
C ARG A 340 11.62 7.53 8.86
N SER A 341 12.79 7.38 9.49
CA SER A 341 14.08 7.56 8.83
C SER A 341 14.43 6.39 7.92
N MET A 342 14.31 5.16 8.40
CA MET A 342 14.73 3.96 7.66
C MET A 342 13.60 3.38 6.81
N GLY A 343 12.38 3.35 7.34
CA GLY A 343 11.22 2.75 6.70
C GLY A 343 10.49 3.68 5.72
N MET A 344 10.58 4.99 5.84
CA MET A 344 9.91 5.92 4.93
C MET A 344 10.93 6.71 4.09
N ILE A 345 11.78 7.52 4.71
CA ILE A 345 12.76 8.33 3.97
C ILE A 345 13.74 7.42 3.23
N GLY A 346 14.32 6.44 3.90
CA GLY A 346 15.25 5.52 3.29
C GLY A 346 14.62 4.65 2.19
N VAL A 347 13.33 4.32 2.29
CA VAL A 347 12.60 3.61 1.22
C VAL A 347 12.41 4.53 0.02
N ALA A 348 11.97 5.78 0.19
CA ALA A 348 11.80 6.72 -0.91
C ALA A 348 13.11 6.94 -1.68
N GLU A 349 14.22 7.13 -0.97
CA GLU A 349 15.56 7.28 -1.59
C GLU A 349 15.97 6.02 -2.37
N ARG A 350 15.72 4.82 -1.82
CA ARG A 350 15.99 3.55 -2.53
C ARG A 350 15.10 3.38 -3.76
N GLN A 351 13.83 3.76 -3.69
CA GLN A 351 12.93 3.74 -4.87
C GLN A 351 13.53 4.57 -6.00
N ILE A 352 13.93 5.81 -5.72
CA ILE A 352 14.55 6.70 -6.70
C ILE A 352 15.83 6.07 -7.25
N ALA A 353 16.69 5.51 -6.40
CA ALA A 353 17.93 4.87 -6.82
C ALA A 353 17.65 3.64 -7.70
N ASN A 354 16.69 2.78 -7.34
CA ASN A 354 16.35 1.61 -8.13
C ASN A 354 15.76 1.98 -9.50
N LEU A 355 14.86 2.97 -9.56
CA LEU A 355 14.26 3.44 -10.81
C LEU A 355 15.29 4.13 -11.75
N ASN A 356 16.30 4.76 -11.19
CA ASN A 356 17.40 5.39 -11.93
C ASN A 356 18.56 4.41 -12.23
N ALA A 357 18.42 3.13 -11.91
CA ALA A 357 19.44 2.14 -12.22
C ALA A 357 19.67 2.06 -13.75
N SER A 358 20.93 1.91 -14.16
CA SER A 358 21.25 1.68 -15.56
C SER A 358 20.70 0.34 -16.02
N LEU A 359 19.80 0.38 -17.00
CA LEU A 359 19.21 -0.78 -17.64
C LEU A 359 19.95 -1.10 -18.94
N PRO A 360 19.95 -2.36 -19.41
CA PRO A 360 20.51 -2.73 -20.70
C PRO A 360 19.88 -1.94 -21.85
N GLU A 361 20.63 -1.76 -22.93
CA GLU A 361 20.13 -1.11 -24.15
C GLU A 361 18.92 -1.86 -24.72
N GLY A 362 17.88 -1.11 -25.12
CA GLY A 362 16.64 -1.67 -25.66
C GLY A 362 15.61 -2.07 -24.61
N VAL A 363 15.91 -1.95 -23.31
CA VAL A 363 14.92 -2.12 -22.24
C VAL A 363 14.18 -0.82 -22.02
N THR A 364 12.84 -0.88 -22.04
CA THR A 364 11.96 0.24 -21.70
C THR A 364 11.41 0.10 -20.30
N LEU A 365 11.45 1.18 -19.52
CA LEU A 365 10.88 1.27 -18.17
C LEU A 365 9.75 2.28 -18.15
N THR A 366 8.57 1.82 -17.80
CA THR A 366 7.39 2.67 -17.52
C THR A 366 7.13 2.63 -16.03
N THR A 367 7.24 3.77 -15.36
CA THR A 367 6.97 3.88 -13.93
C THR A 367 5.57 4.44 -13.71
N ILE A 368 4.79 3.78 -12.84
CA ILE A 368 3.45 4.19 -12.43
C ILE A 368 3.48 4.36 -10.91
N ASP A 369 3.40 5.61 -10.46
CA ASP A 369 3.55 6.00 -9.07
C ASP A 369 2.44 6.97 -8.61
N PRO A 370 2.07 6.95 -7.31
CA PRO A 370 1.22 7.97 -6.74
C PRO A 370 2.02 9.25 -6.50
N VAL A 371 1.39 10.41 -6.61
CA VAL A 371 1.96 11.70 -6.21
C VAL A 371 1.56 12.06 -4.79
N VAL A 372 0.38 11.61 -4.36
CA VAL A 372 -0.15 11.84 -3.02
C VAL A 372 -0.36 10.52 -2.27
N ASP A 373 -0.15 10.56 -0.97
CA ASP A 373 -0.49 9.44 -0.09
C ASP A 373 -1.98 9.46 0.24
N VAL A 374 -2.68 8.35 -0.01
CA VAL A 374 -4.12 8.21 0.30
C VAL A 374 -4.32 7.52 1.64
N VAL A 375 -3.54 6.49 1.92
CA VAL A 375 -3.68 5.61 3.10
C VAL A 375 -2.34 5.46 3.81
N GLY A 376 -2.36 5.25 5.12
CA GLY A 376 -1.15 4.99 5.92
C GLY A 376 -0.58 3.60 5.66
N LEU A 377 0.70 3.39 5.97
CA LEU A 377 1.44 2.15 5.69
C LEU A 377 0.83 0.89 6.32
N PHE A 378 0.20 1.03 7.49
CA PHE A 378 -0.45 -0.06 8.25
C PHE A 378 -1.91 0.27 8.59
N GLU A 379 -2.53 1.14 7.81
CA GLU A 379 -3.89 1.61 8.03
C GLU A 379 -4.88 0.79 7.18
N VAL A 380 -5.70 -0.03 7.83
CA VAL A 380 -6.76 -0.79 7.16
C VAL A 380 -8.06 -0.02 7.32
N GLN A 381 -8.40 0.78 6.31
CA GLN A 381 -9.64 1.57 6.22
C GLN A 381 -10.29 1.28 4.85
N PRO A 382 -11.42 0.57 4.81
CA PRO A 382 -12.00 0.10 3.54
C PRO A 382 -12.22 1.19 2.50
N GLY A 383 -12.70 2.38 2.92
CA GLY A 383 -12.90 3.51 2.01
C GLY A 383 -11.59 4.04 1.44
N LEU A 384 -10.57 4.21 2.28
CA LEU A 384 -9.26 4.67 1.81
C LEU A 384 -8.57 3.64 0.91
N LEU A 385 -8.72 2.34 1.19
CA LEU A 385 -8.20 1.28 0.32
C LEU A 385 -8.86 1.32 -1.07
N ARG A 386 -10.19 1.54 -1.14
CA ARG A 386 -10.91 1.72 -2.40
C ARG A 386 -10.45 2.96 -3.15
N ILE A 387 -10.37 4.11 -2.47
CA ILE A 387 -9.90 5.36 -3.08
C ILE A 387 -8.48 5.18 -3.64
N ASN A 388 -7.60 4.53 -2.88
CA ASN A 388 -6.22 4.29 -3.30
C ASN A 388 -6.12 3.31 -4.48
N LYS A 389 -6.96 2.28 -4.51
CA LYS A 389 -7.06 1.36 -5.66
C LYS A 389 -7.52 2.13 -6.91
N ASP A 390 -8.60 2.88 -6.84
CA ASP A 390 -9.11 3.66 -7.97
C ASP A 390 -8.09 4.72 -8.42
N TYR A 391 -7.31 5.26 -7.50
CA TYR A 391 -6.19 6.14 -7.80
C TYR A 391 -5.11 5.43 -8.64
N GLY A 392 -4.74 4.21 -8.29
CA GLY A 392 -3.81 3.39 -9.08
C GLY A 392 -4.30 3.18 -10.51
N TRP A 393 -5.58 2.87 -10.68
CA TRP A 393 -6.20 2.74 -11.99
C TRP A 393 -6.12 4.03 -12.82
N LEU A 394 -6.47 5.18 -12.21
CA LEU A 394 -6.40 6.49 -12.87
C LEU A 394 -4.96 6.85 -13.24
N ARG A 395 -4.00 6.59 -12.35
CA ARG A 395 -2.58 6.87 -12.62
C ARG A 395 -2.02 6.01 -13.77
N ALA A 396 -2.41 4.74 -13.84
CA ALA A 396 -2.04 3.88 -14.95
C ALA A 396 -2.60 4.41 -16.28
N ALA A 397 -3.86 4.86 -16.27
CA ALA A 397 -4.48 5.48 -17.43
C ALA A 397 -3.75 6.78 -17.83
N ASP A 398 -3.33 7.61 -16.87
CA ASP A 398 -2.58 8.84 -17.14
C ASP A 398 -1.23 8.56 -17.79
N VAL A 399 -0.46 7.62 -17.20
CA VAL A 399 0.90 7.29 -17.66
C VAL A 399 0.89 6.62 -19.05
N LEU A 400 -0.14 5.83 -19.35
CA LEU A 400 -0.25 5.11 -20.62
C LEU A 400 -1.05 5.87 -21.68
N ALA A 401 -1.62 7.02 -21.36
CA ALA A 401 -2.29 7.85 -22.36
C ALA A 401 -1.28 8.39 -23.37
N GLU A 402 -1.56 8.18 -24.65
CA GLU A 402 -0.84 8.82 -25.73
C GLU A 402 -1.36 10.27 -25.87
N GLY A 403 -0.49 11.28 -25.80
CA GLY A 403 -0.93 12.67 -25.97
C GLY A 403 0.16 13.72 -25.80
N ASP A 404 -0.23 15.00 -25.93
CA ASP A 404 0.60 16.17 -25.69
C ASP A 404 0.98 16.26 -24.20
N ALA A 405 2.23 16.62 -23.90
CA ALA A 405 2.73 16.77 -22.52
C ALA A 405 1.93 17.76 -21.66
N ALA A 406 1.37 18.82 -22.27
CA ALA A 406 0.52 19.77 -21.56
C ALA A 406 -0.82 19.13 -21.14
N ILE A 407 -1.41 18.33 -22.02
CA ILE A 407 -2.64 17.59 -21.74
C ILE A 407 -2.36 16.53 -20.66
N ALA A 408 -1.20 15.88 -20.72
CA ALA A 408 -0.80 14.90 -19.70
C ALA A 408 -0.66 15.54 -18.31
N ALA A 409 -0.13 16.76 -18.20
CA ALA A 409 -0.06 17.49 -16.93
C ALA A 409 -1.46 17.82 -16.37
N ASP A 410 -2.37 18.32 -17.19
CA ASP A 410 -3.77 18.58 -16.81
C ASP A 410 -4.50 17.31 -16.33
N MET A 411 -4.19 16.16 -16.94
CA MET A 411 -4.72 14.86 -16.51
C MET A 411 -4.28 14.51 -15.11
N VAL A 412 -2.98 14.60 -14.85
CA VAL A 412 -2.37 14.26 -13.55
C VAL A 412 -2.96 15.17 -12.47
N ASP A 413 -3.06 16.46 -12.71
CA ASP A 413 -3.68 17.42 -11.78
C ASP A 413 -5.16 17.09 -11.54
N GLY A 414 -5.91 16.75 -12.60
CA GLY A 414 -7.30 16.31 -12.51
C GLY A 414 -7.47 15.02 -11.70
N THR A 415 -6.59 14.05 -11.89
CA THR A 415 -6.58 12.81 -11.11
C THR A 415 -6.35 13.08 -9.62
N HIS A 416 -5.38 13.94 -9.29
CA HIS A 416 -5.12 14.32 -7.88
C HIS A 416 -6.32 15.03 -7.27
N ALA A 417 -6.95 15.96 -8.00
CA ALA A 417 -8.13 16.66 -7.53
C ALA A 417 -9.30 15.69 -7.22
N ILE A 418 -9.55 14.69 -8.07
CA ILE A 418 -10.56 13.65 -7.83
C ILE A 418 -10.26 12.90 -6.53
N VAL A 419 -9.02 12.45 -6.36
CA VAL A 419 -8.61 11.67 -5.19
C VAL A 419 -8.72 12.48 -3.91
N GLU A 420 -8.26 13.73 -3.90
CA GLU A 420 -8.34 14.62 -2.74
C GLU A 420 -9.80 14.94 -2.38
N ALA A 421 -10.66 15.20 -3.36
CA ALA A 421 -12.08 15.44 -3.11
C ALA A 421 -12.77 14.18 -2.52
N ARG A 422 -12.44 12.98 -2.99
CA ARG A 422 -12.96 11.72 -2.42
C ARG A 422 -12.45 11.48 -0.99
N ARG A 423 -11.16 11.75 -0.72
CA ARG A 423 -10.61 11.64 0.65
C ARG A 423 -11.30 12.60 1.62
N GLU A 424 -11.54 13.82 1.18
CA GLU A 424 -12.25 14.79 2.02
C GLU A 424 -13.72 14.39 2.23
N ALA A 425 -14.41 13.89 1.21
CA ALA A 425 -15.76 13.35 1.36
C ALA A 425 -15.79 12.20 2.38
N TRP A 426 -14.85 11.23 2.28
CA TRP A 426 -14.70 10.14 3.24
C TRP A 426 -14.46 10.65 4.67
N ARG A 427 -13.57 11.64 4.86
CA ARG A 427 -13.29 12.24 6.17
C ARG A 427 -14.51 12.91 6.79
N LEU A 428 -15.30 13.60 5.97
CA LEU A 428 -16.55 14.23 6.40
C LEU A 428 -17.62 13.18 6.75
N GLU A 429 -17.70 12.09 6.00
CA GLU A 429 -18.54 10.94 6.32
C GLU A 429 -18.17 10.32 7.68
N GLU A 430 -16.87 10.09 7.95
CA GLU A 430 -16.38 9.64 9.26
C GLU A 430 -16.83 10.59 10.40
N SER A 431 -16.69 11.89 10.18
CA SER A 431 -17.10 12.90 11.16
C SER A 431 -18.61 12.91 11.39
N LEU A 432 -19.40 12.77 10.31
CA LEU A 432 -20.86 12.68 10.38
C LEU A 432 -21.30 11.47 11.21
N TRP A 433 -20.59 10.36 11.07
CA TRP A 433 -20.91 9.13 11.78
C TRP A 433 -20.45 9.13 13.23
N ALA A 434 -19.31 9.74 13.52
CA ALA A 434 -18.82 9.89 14.89
C ALA A 434 -19.74 10.77 15.75
N ALA A 435 -20.36 11.81 15.16
CA ALA A 435 -21.27 12.73 15.86
C ALA A 435 -22.63 12.08 16.24
N GLY A 436 -23.08 11.07 15.48
CA GLY A 436 -24.38 10.42 15.71
C GLY A 436 -25.60 11.27 15.32
N PRO A 437 -26.81 10.68 15.32
CA PRO A 437 -28.02 11.34 14.78
C PRO A 437 -28.61 12.46 15.67
N ALA A 438 -28.12 12.63 16.89
CA ALA A 438 -28.67 13.58 17.86
C ALA A 438 -27.98 14.95 17.87
N ASP A 439 -26.87 15.12 17.13
CA ASP A 439 -26.13 16.37 17.11
C ASP A 439 -26.62 17.30 15.99
N GLY A 440 -27.02 18.52 16.34
CA GLY A 440 -27.45 19.55 15.38
C GLY A 440 -26.36 19.94 14.35
N SER A 441 -25.11 19.54 14.56
CA SER A 441 -24.01 19.71 13.59
C SER A 441 -24.10 18.76 12.40
N ALA A 442 -24.85 17.67 12.51
CA ALA A 442 -24.96 16.63 11.48
C ALA A 442 -25.50 17.18 10.14
N ALA A 443 -26.46 18.11 10.16
CA ALA A 443 -27.02 18.70 8.94
C ALA A 443 -25.97 19.52 8.16
N GLY A 444 -25.13 20.29 8.87
CA GLY A 444 -24.04 21.06 8.26
C GLY A 444 -22.97 20.14 7.64
N THR A 445 -22.56 19.09 8.36
CA THR A 445 -21.59 18.12 7.86
C THR A 445 -22.12 17.37 6.64
N LEU A 446 -23.41 16.99 6.62
CA LEU A 446 -24.06 16.36 5.47
C LEU A 446 -24.06 17.27 4.23
N ALA A 447 -24.27 18.57 4.42
CA ALA A 447 -24.19 19.54 3.31
C ALA A 447 -22.77 19.57 2.71
N LEU A 448 -21.74 19.57 3.54
CA LEU A 448 -20.33 19.50 3.10
C LEU A 448 -20.00 18.18 2.39
N VAL A 449 -20.53 17.04 2.87
CA VAL A 449 -20.39 15.75 2.15
C VAL A 449 -20.97 15.85 0.75
N ARG A 450 -22.18 16.42 0.60
CA ARG A 450 -22.83 16.58 -0.71
C ARG A 450 -22.02 17.50 -1.63
N GLU A 451 -21.52 18.62 -1.12
CA GLU A 451 -20.67 19.53 -1.86
C GLU A 451 -19.40 18.83 -2.39
N GLN A 452 -18.72 18.06 -1.55
CA GLN A 452 -17.54 17.31 -1.98
C GLN A 452 -17.87 16.23 -3.02
N LYS A 453 -18.97 15.54 -2.88
CA LYS A 453 -19.41 14.54 -3.86
C LYS A 453 -19.81 15.16 -5.20
N GLU A 454 -20.43 16.34 -5.18
CA GLU A 454 -20.69 17.10 -6.41
C GLU A 454 -19.38 17.53 -7.09
N LEU A 455 -18.37 18.00 -6.32
CA LEU A 455 -17.05 18.30 -6.84
C LEU A 455 -16.40 17.06 -7.48
N VAL A 456 -16.50 15.87 -6.86
CA VAL A 456 -16.01 14.62 -7.45
C VAL A 456 -16.67 14.37 -8.79
N ARG A 457 -17.99 14.53 -8.90
CA ARG A 457 -18.72 14.36 -10.15
C ARG A 457 -18.25 15.32 -11.22
N GLU A 458 -18.14 16.62 -10.91
CA GLU A 458 -17.67 17.65 -11.84
C GLU A 458 -16.26 17.34 -12.37
N LEU A 459 -15.36 16.93 -11.50
CA LEU A 459 -13.98 16.57 -11.88
C LEU A 459 -13.94 15.34 -12.79
N VAL A 460 -14.75 14.32 -12.50
CA VAL A 460 -14.86 13.13 -13.35
C VAL A 460 -15.49 13.47 -14.71
N ASP A 461 -16.54 14.30 -14.73
CA ASP A 461 -17.19 14.72 -15.98
C ASP A 461 -16.21 15.56 -16.84
N ARG A 462 -15.43 16.44 -16.22
CA ARG A 462 -14.35 17.15 -16.92
C ARG A 462 -13.33 16.20 -17.52
N ARG A 463 -12.88 15.19 -16.77
CA ARG A 463 -11.95 14.17 -17.27
C ARG A 463 -12.52 13.43 -18.49
N LYS A 464 -13.79 13.02 -18.43
CA LYS A 464 -14.50 12.38 -19.57
C LYS A 464 -14.61 13.29 -20.78
N GLN A 465 -14.91 14.59 -20.57
CA GLN A 465 -14.99 15.59 -21.66
C GLN A 465 -13.64 15.79 -22.38
N LEU A 466 -12.54 15.66 -21.63
CA LEU A 466 -11.19 15.69 -22.20
C LEU A 466 -10.81 14.38 -22.91
N GLY A 467 -11.68 13.38 -22.92
CA GLY A 467 -11.47 12.09 -23.59
C GLY A 467 -10.65 11.08 -22.79
N PHE A 468 -10.46 11.32 -21.51
CA PHE A 468 -9.66 10.43 -20.64
C PHE A 468 -10.50 9.34 -19.99
N ALA A 469 -9.88 8.17 -19.84
CA ALA A 469 -10.52 7.02 -19.24
C ALA A 469 -10.83 7.23 -17.77
N VAL A 470 -11.93 6.64 -17.30
CA VAL A 470 -12.33 6.53 -15.89
C VAL A 470 -12.73 5.07 -15.62
N PRO A 471 -12.58 4.57 -14.38
CA PRO A 471 -13.00 3.22 -14.06
C PRO A 471 -14.51 3.03 -14.23
N ASP A 472 -14.92 1.80 -14.59
CA ASP A 472 -16.33 1.43 -14.60
C ASP A 472 -16.92 1.56 -13.20
N GLY A 473 -18.19 2.00 -13.10
CA GLY A 473 -18.87 2.17 -11.83
C GLY A 473 -18.40 3.37 -10.99
N CYS A 474 -17.62 4.30 -11.55
CA CYS A 474 -17.19 5.52 -10.85
C CYS A 474 -18.36 6.40 -10.38
N GLU A 475 -19.58 6.20 -10.90
CA GLU A 475 -20.80 6.86 -10.42
C GLU A 475 -21.08 6.61 -8.92
N ALA A 476 -20.63 5.47 -8.40
CA ALA A 476 -20.73 5.15 -6.99
C ALA A 476 -19.94 6.12 -6.09
N TRP A 477 -18.93 6.82 -6.64
CA TRP A 477 -18.10 7.75 -5.86
C TRP A 477 -18.88 8.97 -5.35
N TRP A 478 -19.94 9.38 -6.05
CA TRP A 478 -20.79 10.52 -5.63
C TRP A 478 -22.23 10.15 -5.32
N THR A 479 -22.74 8.99 -5.79
CA THR A 479 -24.11 8.54 -5.49
C THR A 479 -24.20 7.72 -4.20
N GLY A 480 -23.10 7.15 -3.71
CA GLY A 480 -23.00 6.33 -2.50
C GLY A 480 -22.08 6.92 -1.44
N TYR A 481 -22.00 6.26 -0.31
CA TYR A 481 -20.95 6.50 0.69
C TYR A 481 -19.72 5.64 0.41
N GLU A 482 -18.54 6.12 0.78
CA GLU A 482 -17.37 5.27 0.83
C GLU A 482 -17.55 4.17 1.90
N ALA A 483 -16.82 3.07 1.78
CA ALA A 483 -16.88 2.00 2.78
C ALA A 483 -16.19 2.43 4.08
N HIS A 484 -16.80 2.09 5.21
CA HIS A 484 -16.29 2.42 6.54
C HIS A 484 -16.22 1.16 7.41
N THR A 485 -15.29 1.14 8.38
CA THR A 485 -15.08 0.00 9.29
C THR A 485 -16.21 -0.18 10.30
N THR A 486 -16.83 0.91 10.70
CA THR A 486 -17.97 0.86 11.59
C THR A 486 -19.23 0.62 10.78
N GLY A 487 -19.65 -0.64 10.68
CA GLY A 487 -20.96 -1.00 10.09
C GLY A 487 -22.07 -0.19 10.75
N ARG A 488 -22.85 0.55 9.94
CA ARG A 488 -23.93 1.40 10.46
C ARG A 488 -25.28 0.83 10.18
N PRO A 489 -26.19 0.99 11.15
CA PRO A 489 -27.59 0.77 10.86
C PRO A 489 -28.08 1.86 9.91
N GLY A 490 -28.70 1.45 8.81
CA GLY A 490 -29.55 2.20 7.92
C GLY A 490 -29.06 3.60 7.54
N GLY A 491 -28.27 3.67 6.47
CA GLY A 491 -27.77 4.95 5.96
C GLY A 491 -28.88 5.96 5.73
N LEU A 492 -28.57 7.24 6.04
CA LEU A 492 -29.31 8.36 5.47
C LEU A 492 -29.10 8.29 3.95
N PRO A 493 -30.13 8.07 3.13
CA PRO A 493 -29.95 8.03 1.70
C PRO A 493 -29.47 9.40 1.25
N VAL A 494 -28.33 9.44 0.58
CA VAL A 494 -27.98 10.56 -0.28
C VAL A 494 -28.88 10.39 -1.51
N SER A 495 -30.12 10.80 -1.42
CA SER A 495 -30.93 10.94 -2.61
C SER A 495 -30.37 12.09 -3.43
N PRO A 496 -30.08 11.90 -4.73
CA PRO A 496 -29.91 13.04 -5.60
C PRO A 496 -31.18 13.88 -5.48
N SER A 497 -31.01 15.15 -5.21
CA SER A 497 -32.11 16.10 -5.25
C SER A 497 -32.79 15.98 -6.60
N SER A 498 -34.05 15.55 -6.59
CA SER A 498 -35.00 15.72 -7.68
C SER A 498 -35.08 17.18 -8.10
#